data_8008a3d0aaee6526e4fba7dc2b51b8c0
#
_entry.id   8008a3d0aaee6526e4fba7dc2b51b8c0
#
_cell.length_a   1.000
_cell.length_b   1.000
_cell.length_c   1.000
_cell.angle_alpha   90.00
_cell.angle_beta   90.00
_cell.angle_gamma   90.00
#
_symmetry.space_group_name_H-M   'P 1'
#
loop_
_entity.id
_entity.type
_entity.pdbx_description
1 polymer ?
#
loop_
_entity_poly.entity_id
_entity_poly.type
_entity_poly.pdbx_seq_one_letter_code
_entity_poly.pdbx_strand_id
1 'polypeptide(L)'
;MRHYLLHGLTYLLALTSAALVATHVHAEDDGLEVRIGYLAWEPARGPLLSNVIPEPEDAGLRGAELAIIDSNSTGRFLKQSYALSAVRTGTPEALLTQARALHEQGIRLFVVNAPAKELLQLADAFPDSLLFNAGSASDELRGEQCRGNLLHSLPNRAMLADALAQFLATRRWQRWLLVTGETLDDLAYAAALHRSAGRFGAKIVEEKPWTFDNDQRRSAQAEMPLFTQASEYDVVLVADERGDFGEYLPYNTWYPRPVAGTQGLTPTGWHKTVETYGAAQLQKRFEALAGRWMNDRDFAAWIAVRSIASAVTRLKNADARAIRTLALSADLPLDGFKGRKLSYRDWDGQLRQPIPLVHPRALVSTSPQEGFLHPVSELDSLGFDRPESTCRQFAAAH
;
A
#
# COMPACT_ATOMS: atom_id res chain seq x y z
N MET A 1 -77.63 75.67 17.50
CA MET A 1 -78.97 75.02 17.38
C MET A 1 -78.73 73.53 17.40
N ARG A 2 -79.27 72.93 18.43
CA ARG A 2 -79.88 71.60 18.55
C ARG A 2 -79.06 70.40 18.01
N HIS A 3 -78.60 69.55 18.96
CA HIS A 3 -79.22 68.37 19.54
C HIS A 3 -79.35 67.24 18.52
N TYR A 4 -78.88 66.01 18.77
CA TYR A 4 -79.11 64.93 19.74
C TYR A 4 -78.01 63.85 19.56
N LEU A 5 -77.31 63.41 20.53
CA LEU A 5 -77.34 62.19 21.31
C LEU A 5 -78.10 61.01 20.64
N LEU A 6 -77.39 59.86 20.53
CA LEU A 6 -77.72 58.54 21.08
C LEU A 6 -76.66 57.52 20.81
N HIS A 7 -76.18 57.01 21.82
CA HIS A 7 -75.78 55.68 22.32
C HIS A 7 -75.88 54.51 21.35
N GLY A 8 -74.83 53.65 21.36
CA GLY A 8 -74.90 52.31 20.84
C GLY A 8 -73.58 51.57 20.90
N LEU A 9 -73.40 51.02 22.04
CA LEU A 9 -72.86 49.72 22.42
C LEU A 9 -71.73 49.09 21.62
N THR A 10 -70.61 49.05 22.26
CA THR A 10 -69.37 48.28 22.09
C THR A 10 -69.63 46.80 21.83
N TYR A 11 -68.98 46.26 20.80
CA TYR A 11 -68.54 44.85 20.81
C TYR A 11 -67.07 44.82 20.46
N LEU A 12 -66.30 44.53 21.51
CA LEU A 12 -64.89 44.26 21.45
C LEU A 12 -64.70 42.81 20.96
N LEU A 13 -64.35 42.59 19.66
CA LEU A 13 -63.91 41.30 19.17
C LEU A 13 -62.37 41.28 19.27
N ALA A 14 -61.87 40.61 20.30
CA ALA A 14 -60.47 40.25 20.41
C ALA A 14 -60.15 39.13 19.40
N LEU A 15 -59.54 39.44 18.28
CA LEU A 15 -58.91 38.46 17.36
C LEU A 15 -57.54 38.13 17.95
N THR A 16 -57.46 37.01 18.66
CA THR A 16 -56.18 36.32 18.99
C THR A 16 -55.61 35.69 17.75
N SER A 17 -54.72 36.40 17.09
CA SER A 17 -53.89 35.80 16.01
C SER A 17 -52.85 34.90 16.70
N ALA A 18 -53.16 33.57 16.71
CA ALA A 18 -52.16 32.53 17.00
C ALA A 18 -51.16 32.51 15.82
N ALA A 19 -50.04 33.19 15.99
CA ALA A 19 -48.88 33.00 15.09
C ALA A 19 -48.33 31.59 15.32
N LEU A 20 -48.67 30.65 14.43
CA LEU A 20 -47.95 29.39 14.29
C LEU A 20 -46.53 29.76 13.84
N VAL A 21 -45.59 29.85 14.78
CA VAL A 21 -44.16 29.79 14.47
C VAL A 21 -43.87 28.36 14.05
N ALA A 22 -43.94 28.12 12.74
CA ALA A 22 -43.34 26.90 12.16
C ALA A 22 -41.86 27.01 12.38
N THR A 23 -41.35 26.42 13.46
CA THR A 23 -39.93 26.10 13.58
C THR A 23 -39.62 25.11 12.46
N HIS A 24 -39.13 25.62 11.33
CA HIS A 24 -38.38 24.83 10.41
C HIS A 24 -37.13 24.38 11.19
N VAL A 25 -37.23 23.19 11.78
CA VAL A 25 -36.04 22.41 12.11
C VAL A 25 -35.38 22.15 10.74
N HIS A 26 -34.45 23.01 10.38
CA HIS A 26 -33.44 22.64 9.41
C HIS A 26 -32.73 21.45 10.08
N ALA A 27 -33.08 20.24 9.68
CA ALA A 27 -32.16 19.14 9.82
C ALA A 27 -30.91 19.65 9.05
N GLU A 28 -29.87 20.06 9.76
CA GLU A 28 -28.56 20.17 9.19
C GLU A 28 -28.34 18.82 8.56
N ASP A 29 -28.25 18.81 7.25
CA ASP A 29 -27.95 17.64 6.44
C ASP A 29 -26.43 17.42 6.68
N ASP A 30 -26.13 16.90 7.87
CA ASP A 30 -24.79 16.63 8.36
C ASP A 30 -24.11 15.67 7.39
N GLY A 31 -23.24 16.21 6.57
CA GLY A 31 -22.47 15.42 5.63
C GLY A 31 -21.66 14.34 6.37
N LEU A 32 -21.43 13.22 5.73
CA LEU A 32 -20.68 12.09 6.30
C LEU A 32 -19.20 12.48 6.47
N GLU A 33 -18.76 12.62 7.71
CA GLU A 33 -17.35 12.78 8.05
C GLU A 33 -16.67 11.42 8.21
N VAL A 34 -15.56 11.22 7.49
CA VAL A 34 -14.75 9.99 7.52
C VAL A 34 -13.37 10.32 8.09
N ARG A 35 -13.10 9.82 9.28
CA ARG A 35 -11.80 10.02 9.93
C ARG A 35 -10.92 8.78 9.76
N ILE A 36 -9.69 8.99 9.26
CA ILE A 36 -8.72 7.94 8.98
C ILE A 36 -7.47 8.22 9.82
N GLY A 37 -7.00 7.21 10.54
CA GLY A 37 -5.72 7.24 11.24
C GLY A 37 -4.59 6.81 10.30
N TYR A 38 -3.51 7.58 10.23
CA TYR A 38 -2.26 7.14 9.64
C TYR A 38 -1.25 6.90 10.77
N LEU A 39 -0.71 5.69 10.82
CA LEU A 39 0.22 5.25 11.85
C LEU A 39 1.54 4.84 11.20
N ALA A 40 2.65 5.40 11.63
CA ALA A 40 3.96 5.02 11.12
C ALA A 40 5.00 4.89 12.22
N TRP A 41 5.75 3.81 12.14
CA TRP A 41 7.00 3.60 12.84
C TRP A 41 7.92 2.72 12.01
N GLU A 42 9.17 3.11 11.94
CA GLU A 42 10.22 2.34 11.28
C GLU A 42 11.42 2.23 12.19
N PRO A 43 12.05 1.05 12.25
CA PRO A 43 13.31 0.90 12.97
C PRO A 43 14.38 1.81 12.37
N ALA A 44 15.26 2.33 13.23
CA ALA A 44 16.40 3.12 12.77
C ALA A 44 17.26 2.26 11.84
N ARG A 45 17.52 2.77 10.65
CA ARG A 45 18.46 2.15 9.70
C ARG A 45 19.88 2.50 10.10
N GLY A 46 20.80 1.56 9.94
CA GLY A 46 22.23 1.82 10.05
C GLY A 46 22.70 2.81 8.98
N PRO A 47 23.99 3.18 8.99
CA PRO A 47 24.56 4.06 7.97
C PRO A 47 24.43 3.40 6.59
N LEU A 48 23.85 4.14 5.63
CA LEU A 48 23.70 3.72 4.24
C LEU A 48 25.01 3.92 3.47
N LEU A 49 25.18 3.18 2.37
CA LEU A 49 26.23 3.46 1.40
C LEU A 49 26.01 4.84 0.76
N SER A 50 27.09 5.49 0.36
CA SER A 50 27.04 6.85 -0.20
C SER A 50 26.31 6.95 -1.55
N ASN A 51 26.15 5.85 -2.26
CA ASN A 51 25.44 5.73 -3.53
C ASN A 51 23.97 5.31 -3.37
N VAL A 52 23.52 4.96 -2.17
CA VAL A 52 22.13 4.61 -1.87
C VAL A 52 21.37 5.89 -1.52
N ILE A 53 20.27 6.12 -2.22
CA ILE A 53 19.35 7.22 -1.92
C ILE A 53 18.51 6.80 -0.71
N PRO A 54 18.58 7.52 0.41
CA PRO A 54 17.79 7.16 1.60
C PRO A 54 16.29 7.26 1.30
N GLU A 55 15.53 6.36 1.89
CA GLU A 55 14.08 6.46 1.83
C GLU A 55 13.62 7.74 2.55
N PRO A 56 12.68 8.50 1.94
CA PRO A 56 12.17 9.72 2.56
C PRO A 56 11.50 9.41 3.91
N GLU A 57 11.79 10.23 4.92
CA GLU A 57 11.19 10.05 6.25
C GLU A 57 9.66 10.12 6.26
N ASP A 58 9.07 10.84 5.30
CA ASP A 58 7.62 11.00 5.13
C ASP A 58 7.01 10.00 4.13
N ALA A 59 7.75 8.93 3.77
CA ALA A 59 7.25 7.89 2.89
C ALA A 59 5.94 7.29 3.43
N GLY A 60 4.96 7.13 2.54
CA GLY A 60 3.60 6.69 2.89
C GLY A 60 2.69 7.82 3.39
N LEU A 61 3.16 8.71 4.27
CA LEU A 61 2.34 9.82 4.78
C LEU A 61 1.86 10.74 3.65
N ARG A 62 2.76 11.16 2.77
CA ARG A 62 2.41 12.05 1.65
C ARG A 62 1.44 11.38 0.66
N GLY A 63 1.53 10.07 0.52
CA GLY A 63 0.56 9.31 -0.26
C GLY A 63 -0.84 9.35 0.35
N ALA A 64 -0.95 9.12 1.65
CA ALA A 64 -2.22 9.23 2.39
C ALA A 64 -2.81 10.65 2.30
N GLU A 65 -2.00 11.69 2.51
CA GLU A 65 -2.42 13.09 2.40
C GLU A 65 -2.96 13.44 1.00
N LEU A 66 -2.25 13.02 -0.06
CA LEU A 66 -2.73 13.21 -1.43
C LEU A 66 -4.07 12.52 -1.65
N ALA A 67 -4.24 11.32 -1.13
CA ALA A 67 -5.50 10.59 -1.27
C ALA A 67 -6.67 11.26 -0.54
N ILE A 68 -6.42 11.91 0.60
CA ILE A 68 -7.40 12.76 1.29
C ILE A 68 -7.80 13.94 0.42
N ILE A 69 -6.83 14.64 -0.17
CA ILE A 69 -7.09 15.76 -1.08
C ILE A 69 -7.93 15.29 -2.29
N ASP A 70 -7.52 14.19 -2.93
CA ASP A 70 -8.24 13.59 -4.06
C ASP A 70 -9.66 13.17 -3.67
N SER A 71 -9.85 12.61 -2.46
CA SER A 71 -11.17 12.15 -1.99
C SER A 71 -12.08 13.31 -1.65
N ASN A 72 -11.57 14.37 -1.03
CA ASN A 72 -12.33 15.57 -0.72
C ASN A 72 -12.74 16.35 -1.98
N SER A 73 -11.95 16.29 -3.06
CA SER A 73 -12.32 16.94 -4.31
C SER A 73 -13.64 16.42 -4.90
N THR A 74 -13.91 15.12 -4.72
CA THR A 74 -15.17 14.47 -5.13
C THR A 74 -16.19 14.51 -3.99
N GLY A 75 -15.74 14.31 -2.74
CA GLY A 75 -16.57 14.21 -1.54
C GLY A 75 -17.47 15.42 -1.32
N ARG A 76 -16.97 16.62 -1.59
CA ARG A 76 -17.78 17.86 -1.48
C ARG A 76 -19.08 17.84 -2.28
N PHE A 77 -19.13 17.13 -3.41
CA PHE A 77 -20.34 16.97 -4.20
C PHE A 77 -21.27 15.85 -3.68
N LEU A 78 -20.71 14.98 -2.84
CA LEU A 78 -21.41 13.81 -2.25
C LEU A 78 -21.77 14.04 -0.78
N LYS A 79 -21.54 15.25 -0.26
CA LYS A 79 -21.65 15.58 1.16
C LYS A 79 -20.82 14.63 2.04
N GLN A 80 -19.61 14.36 1.60
CA GLN A 80 -18.62 13.53 2.29
C GLN A 80 -17.34 14.34 2.51
N SER A 81 -16.80 14.26 3.72
CA SER A 81 -15.51 14.85 4.07
C SER A 81 -14.57 13.79 4.64
N TYR A 82 -13.29 13.91 4.30
CA TYR A 82 -12.26 12.97 4.74
C TYR A 82 -11.18 13.74 5.50
N ALA A 83 -10.84 13.25 6.68
CA ALA A 83 -9.81 13.82 7.53
C ALA A 83 -8.75 12.75 7.89
N LEU A 84 -7.48 13.15 7.93
CA LEU A 84 -6.36 12.31 8.30
C LEU A 84 -5.82 12.73 9.67
N SER A 85 -5.77 11.78 10.61
CA SER A 85 -5.06 11.92 11.88
C SER A 85 -3.74 11.15 11.77
N ALA A 86 -2.65 11.86 11.45
CA ALA A 86 -1.36 11.24 11.21
C ALA A 86 -0.48 11.23 12.46
N VAL A 87 0.12 10.08 12.75
CA VAL A 87 1.05 9.85 13.84
C VAL A 87 2.27 9.11 13.33
N ARG A 88 3.45 9.66 13.56
CA ARG A 88 4.75 9.01 13.39
C ARG A 88 5.43 8.94 14.74
N THR A 89 5.97 7.80 15.09
CA THR A 89 6.56 7.58 16.43
C THR A 89 8.03 7.16 16.32
N GLY A 90 8.80 7.42 17.37
CA GLY A 90 10.19 7.00 17.47
C GLY A 90 10.37 5.59 18.03
N THR A 91 9.32 4.99 18.61
CA THR A 91 9.37 3.65 19.19
C THR A 91 8.10 2.84 18.89
N PRO A 92 8.18 1.51 18.88
CA PRO A 92 7.00 0.65 18.63
C PRO A 92 5.96 0.75 19.76
N GLU A 93 6.37 0.96 21.02
CA GLU A 93 5.46 1.09 22.16
C GLU A 93 4.64 2.38 22.05
N ALA A 94 5.28 3.47 21.60
CA ALA A 94 4.60 4.73 21.33
C ALA A 94 3.56 4.58 20.20
N LEU A 95 3.83 3.74 19.18
CA LEU A 95 2.89 3.49 18.10
C LEU A 95 1.58 2.91 18.60
N LEU A 96 1.63 1.86 19.44
CA LEU A 96 0.43 1.25 20.02
C LEU A 96 -0.32 2.22 20.96
N THR A 97 0.41 3.01 21.74
CA THR A 97 -0.17 4.02 22.63
C THR A 97 -0.94 5.09 21.86
N GLN A 98 -0.35 5.62 20.79
CA GLN A 98 -1.00 6.62 19.95
C GLN A 98 -2.18 6.04 19.16
N ALA A 99 -2.06 4.80 18.70
CA ALA A 99 -3.16 4.10 18.04
C ALA A 99 -4.38 3.97 18.99
N ARG A 100 -4.15 3.65 20.27
CA ARG A 100 -5.23 3.61 21.27
C ARG A 100 -5.89 4.97 21.47
N ALA A 101 -5.12 6.04 21.55
CA ALA A 101 -5.67 7.39 21.67
C ALA A 101 -6.55 7.77 20.46
N LEU A 102 -6.17 7.40 19.23
CA LEU A 102 -6.99 7.61 18.05
C LEU A 102 -8.26 6.72 18.07
N HIS A 103 -8.12 5.46 18.50
CA HIS A 103 -9.25 4.54 18.62
C HIS A 103 -10.28 5.02 19.67
N GLU A 104 -9.83 5.56 20.82
CA GLU A 104 -10.68 6.18 21.83
C GLU A 104 -11.43 7.42 21.31
N GLN A 105 -10.85 8.15 20.34
CA GLN A 105 -11.51 9.23 19.62
C GLN A 105 -12.52 8.74 18.56
N GLY A 106 -12.73 7.42 18.45
CA GLY A 106 -13.69 6.81 17.52
C GLY A 106 -13.14 6.51 16.13
N ILE A 107 -11.85 6.65 15.89
CA ILE A 107 -11.25 6.25 14.60
C ILE A 107 -11.19 4.72 14.52
N ARG A 108 -11.70 4.15 13.43
CA ARG A 108 -11.77 2.70 13.17
C ARG A 108 -11.14 2.28 11.84
N LEU A 109 -10.67 3.23 11.07
CA LEU A 109 -10.04 3.04 9.77
C LEU A 109 -8.60 3.50 9.85
N PHE A 110 -7.65 2.61 9.65
CA PHE A 110 -6.24 2.91 9.80
C PHE A 110 -5.43 2.53 8.56
N VAL A 111 -4.49 3.38 8.17
CA VAL A 111 -3.42 3.08 7.22
C VAL A 111 -2.13 3.01 8.01
N VAL A 112 -1.43 1.88 7.92
CA VAL A 112 -0.29 1.59 8.80
C VAL A 112 0.97 1.35 7.96
N ASN A 113 2.01 2.14 8.21
CA ASN A 113 3.36 1.96 7.71
C ASN A 113 4.26 1.51 8.87
N ALA A 114 4.35 0.21 9.08
CA ALA A 114 5.13 -0.40 10.14
C ALA A 114 5.57 -1.83 9.76
N PRO A 115 6.59 -2.41 10.44
CA PRO A 115 6.97 -3.80 10.29
C PRO A 115 5.84 -4.78 10.67
N ALA A 116 6.03 -6.06 10.27
CA ALA A 116 5.01 -7.09 10.43
C ALA A 116 4.57 -7.31 11.89
N LYS A 117 5.51 -7.28 12.83
CA LYS A 117 5.24 -7.47 14.26
C LYS A 117 4.26 -6.42 14.81
N GLU A 118 4.50 -5.15 14.49
CA GLU A 118 3.69 -4.03 14.94
C GLU A 118 2.31 -4.03 14.26
N LEU A 119 2.23 -4.41 13.00
CA LEU A 119 0.96 -4.62 12.29
C LEU A 119 0.10 -5.68 12.96
N LEU A 120 0.68 -6.81 13.36
CA LEU A 120 -0.03 -7.86 14.10
C LEU A 120 -0.50 -7.37 15.46
N GLN A 121 0.34 -6.66 16.20
CA GLN A 121 -0.04 -6.10 17.50
C GLN A 121 -1.21 -5.12 17.38
N LEU A 122 -1.20 -4.26 16.37
CA LEU A 122 -2.29 -3.31 16.12
C LEU A 122 -3.57 -4.04 15.69
N ALA A 123 -3.48 -5.02 14.80
CA ALA A 123 -4.64 -5.79 14.35
C ALA A 123 -5.29 -6.58 15.50
N ASP A 124 -4.49 -7.18 16.38
CA ASP A 124 -4.97 -7.90 17.56
C ASP A 124 -5.54 -6.97 18.63
N ALA A 125 -4.98 -5.75 18.78
CA ALA A 125 -5.46 -4.77 19.76
C ALA A 125 -6.79 -4.12 19.36
N PHE A 126 -7.10 -4.04 18.06
CA PHE A 126 -8.26 -3.33 17.52
C PHE A 126 -9.10 -4.21 16.57
N PRO A 127 -9.76 -5.28 17.10
CA PRO A 127 -10.51 -6.23 16.26
C PRO A 127 -11.77 -5.63 15.62
N ASP A 128 -12.24 -4.49 16.11
CA ASP A 128 -13.36 -3.71 15.59
C ASP A 128 -12.96 -2.67 14.53
N SER A 129 -11.67 -2.56 14.23
CA SER A 129 -11.11 -1.63 13.27
C SER A 129 -10.67 -2.35 12.00
N LEU A 130 -10.61 -1.62 10.88
CA LEU A 130 -10.04 -2.07 9.63
C LEU A 130 -8.69 -1.38 9.41
N LEU A 131 -7.65 -2.18 9.26
CA LEU A 131 -6.29 -1.73 9.04
C LEU A 131 -5.85 -2.04 7.61
N PHE A 132 -5.09 -1.11 7.00
CA PHE A 132 -4.45 -1.29 5.71
C PHE A 132 -2.93 -1.25 5.89
N ASN A 133 -2.27 -2.33 5.60
CA ASN A 133 -0.81 -2.43 5.59
C ASN A 133 -0.24 -1.75 4.34
N ALA A 134 0.46 -0.64 4.54
CA ALA A 134 1.19 0.11 3.52
C ALA A 134 2.73 0.06 3.72
N GLY A 135 3.24 -0.70 4.70
CA GLY A 135 4.65 -0.69 5.09
C GLY A 135 5.38 -2.03 5.01
N SER A 136 4.70 -3.16 5.21
CA SER A 136 5.36 -4.45 5.29
C SER A 136 5.08 -5.36 4.09
N ALA A 137 6.15 -5.84 3.45
CA ALA A 137 6.10 -6.83 2.37
C ALA A 137 6.16 -8.29 2.86
N SER A 138 6.09 -8.55 4.19
CA SER A 138 6.18 -9.88 4.76
C SER A 138 5.10 -10.82 4.22
N ASP A 139 5.52 -11.97 3.70
CA ASP A 139 4.63 -13.00 3.17
C ASP A 139 3.79 -13.67 4.26
N GLU A 140 4.31 -13.79 5.49
CA GLU A 140 3.64 -14.40 6.62
C GLU A 140 2.31 -13.71 6.98
N LEU A 141 2.23 -12.38 6.79
CA LEU A 141 1.00 -11.62 7.01
C LEU A 141 -0.14 -12.00 6.05
N ARG A 142 0.17 -12.65 4.93
CA ARG A 142 -0.80 -13.15 3.94
C ARG A 142 -1.02 -14.66 4.08
N GLY A 143 -0.24 -15.29 4.96
CA GLY A 143 -0.26 -16.73 5.25
C GLY A 143 -0.73 -17.03 6.67
N GLU A 144 0.09 -17.74 7.41
CA GLU A 144 -0.24 -18.27 8.74
C GLU A 144 -0.51 -17.19 9.79
N GLN A 145 0.12 -16.01 9.64
CA GLN A 145 -0.06 -14.89 10.56
C GLN A 145 -1.07 -13.85 10.06
N CYS A 146 -1.92 -14.19 9.11
CA CYS A 146 -2.94 -13.25 8.63
C CYS A 146 -3.93 -12.84 9.73
N ARG A 147 -4.50 -11.64 9.57
CA ARG A 147 -5.58 -11.12 10.44
C ARG A 147 -6.74 -10.65 9.58
N GLY A 148 -7.95 -11.10 9.91
CA GLY A 148 -9.14 -10.81 9.12
C GLY A 148 -9.49 -9.33 9.00
N ASN A 149 -9.00 -8.48 9.89
CA ASN A 149 -9.18 -7.03 9.88
C ASN A 149 -7.97 -6.26 9.30
N LEU A 150 -7.00 -6.96 8.69
CA LEU A 150 -5.79 -6.38 8.10
C LEU A 150 -5.76 -6.65 6.60
N LEU A 151 -5.97 -5.63 5.77
CA LEU A 151 -5.82 -5.68 4.32
C LEU A 151 -4.44 -5.16 3.91
N HIS A 152 -3.95 -5.56 2.75
CA HIS A 152 -2.59 -5.26 2.33
C HIS A 152 -2.58 -4.51 1.00
N SER A 153 -2.22 -3.25 1.00
CA SER A 153 -2.09 -2.40 -0.19
C SER A 153 -0.70 -2.42 -0.81
N LEU A 154 0.33 -2.75 -0.01
CA LEU A 154 1.69 -2.96 -0.49
C LEU A 154 1.84 -4.39 -1.06
N PRO A 155 2.53 -4.60 -2.20
CA PRO A 155 2.88 -5.93 -2.67
C PRO A 155 3.74 -6.67 -1.65
N ASN A 156 3.54 -7.98 -1.53
CA ASN A 156 4.42 -8.84 -0.74
C ASN A 156 5.63 -9.32 -1.56
N ARG A 157 6.62 -9.90 -0.87
CA ARG A 157 7.86 -10.41 -1.51
C ARG A 157 7.56 -11.46 -2.58
N ALA A 158 6.62 -12.36 -2.32
CA ALA A 158 6.22 -13.37 -3.29
C ALA A 158 5.66 -12.75 -4.59
N MET A 159 4.86 -11.67 -4.52
CA MET A 159 4.38 -10.96 -5.71
C MET A 159 5.54 -10.31 -6.49
N LEU A 160 6.47 -9.69 -5.79
CA LEU A 160 7.63 -9.04 -6.42
C LEU A 160 8.54 -10.07 -7.11
N ALA A 161 8.85 -11.17 -6.41
CA ALA A 161 9.67 -12.26 -6.95
C ALA A 161 9.01 -12.95 -8.15
N ASP A 162 7.70 -13.24 -8.08
CA ASP A 162 6.95 -13.83 -9.20
C ASP A 162 6.90 -12.91 -10.42
N ALA A 163 6.70 -11.61 -10.19
CA ALA A 163 6.70 -10.62 -11.27
C ALA A 163 8.04 -10.59 -12.03
N LEU A 164 9.13 -10.64 -11.29
CA LEU A 164 10.47 -10.70 -11.86
C LEU A 164 10.71 -12.04 -12.58
N ALA A 165 10.38 -13.15 -11.93
CA ALA A 165 10.57 -14.49 -12.45
C ALA A 165 9.82 -14.74 -13.77
N GLN A 166 8.58 -14.27 -13.91
CA GLN A 166 7.82 -14.33 -15.15
C GLN A 166 8.56 -13.61 -16.29
N PHE A 167 9.07 -12.40 -16.04
CA PHE A 167 9.84 -11.65 -17.04
C PHE A 167 11.12 -12.39 -17.43
N LEU A 168 11.88 -12.89 -16.45
CA LEU A 168 13.10 -13.66 -16.72
C LEU A 168 12.81 -14.92 -17.55
N ALA A 169 11.71 -15.61 -17.26
CA ALA A 169 11.25 -16.77 -18.01
C ALA A 169 10.93 -16.41 -19.48
N THR A 170 10.25 -15.27 -19.76
CA THR A 170 9.99 -14.80 -21.13
C THR A 170 11.28 -14.53 -21.89
N ARG A 171 12.35 -14.13 -21.19
CA ARG A 171 13.69 -13.90 -21.76
C ARG A 171 14.53 -15.16 -21.85
N ARG A 172 14.04 -16.31 -21.32
CA ARG A 172 14.79 -17.56 -21.21
C ARG A 172 16.04 -17.43 -20.34
N TRP A 173 16.05 -16.51 -19.38
CA TRP A 173 17.09 -16.35 -18.38
C TRP A 173 16.74 -17.22 -17.18
N GLN A 174 17.06 -18.51 -17.27
CA GLN A 174 16.62 -19.52 -16.32
C GLN A 174 17.71 -19.98 -15.36
N ARG A 175 18.97 -19.59 -15.59
CA ARG A 175 20.09 -19.91 -14.70
C ARG A 175 20.43 -18.68 -13.87
N TRP A 176 20.17 -18.73 -12.58
CA TRP A 176 20.31 -17.61 -11.68
C TRP A 176 21.50 -17.80 -10.75
N LEU A 177 22.36 -16.80 -10.63
CA LEU A 177 23.26 -16.60 -9.50
C LEU A 177 22.53 -15.74 -8.48
N LEU A 178 22.29 -16.26 -7.27
CA LEU A 178 21.65 -15.51 -6.19
C LEU A 178 22.72 -14.96 -5.23
N VAL A 179 22.67 -13.67 -4.96
CA VAL A 179 23.49 -12.99 -3.95
C VAL A 179 22.56 -12.47 -2.85
N THR A 180 22.81 -12.90 -1.62
CA THR A 180 21.91 -12.67 -0.50
C THR A 180 22.64 -11.96 0.64
N GLY A 181 22.03 -10.89 1.18
CA GLY A 181 22.49 -10.23 2.40
C GLY A 181 22.17 -11.05 3.67
N GLU A 182 22.53 -10.49 4.82
CA GLU A 182 22.46 -11.18 6.10
C GLU A 182 21.21 -10.84 6.93
N THR A 183 20.43 -9.82 6.52
CA THR A 183 19.24 -9.43 7.29
C THR A 183 18.10 -10.43 7.14
N LEU A 184 17.20 -10.46 8.09
CA LEU A 184 16.00 -11.30 8.00
C LEU A 184 15.15 -10.96 6.78
N ASP A 185 15.12 -9.69 6.37
CA ASP A 185 14.39 -9.23 5.19
C ASP A 185 15.06 -9.71 3.89
N ASP A 186 16.41 -9.69 3.82
CA ASP A 186 17.17 -10.22 2.68
C ASP A 186 16.92 -11.72 2.53
N LEU A 187 16.99 -12.47 3.63
CA LEU A 187 16.71 -13.90 3.64
C LEU A 187 15.27 -14.22 3.23
N ALA A 188 14.31 -13.40 3.67
CA ALA A 188 12.91 -13.56 3.28
C ALA A 188 12.69 -13.29 1.78
N TYR A 189 13.38 -12.29 1.21
CA TYR A 189 13.31 -12.03 -0.24
C TYR A 189 14.01 -13.13 -1.03
N ALA A 190 15.16 -13.65 -0.56
CA ALA A 190 15.82 -14.79 -1.16
C ALA A 190 14.91 -16.04 -1.16
N ALA A 191 14.19 -16.30 -0.06
CA ALA A 191 13.21 -17.39 0.01
C ALA A 191 12.07 -17.22 -1.02
N ALA A 192 11.59 -15.99 -1.22
CA ALA A 192 10.60 -15.69 -2.26
C ALA A 192 11.16 -15.93 -3.68
N LEU A 193 12.44 -15.60 -3.93
CA LEU A 193 13.11 -15.89 -5.20
C LEU A 193 13.29 -17.40 -5.42
N HIS A 194 13.63 -18.18 -4.39
CA HIS A 194 13.68 -19.64 -4.47
C HIS A 194 12.32 -20.26 -4.83
N ARG A 195 11.24 -19.79 -4.17
CA ARG A 195 9.88 -20.21 -4.49
C ARG A 195 9.54 -19.92 -5.95
N SER A 196 9.82 -18.69 -6.41
CA SER A 196 9.54 -18.27 -7.78
C SER A 196 10.40 -19.03 -8.80
N ALA A 197 11.65 -19.34 -8.49
CA ALA A 197 12.49 -20.20 -9.34
C ALA A 197 11.83 -21.55 -9.59
N GLY A 198 11.37 -22.24 -8.54
CA GLY A 198 10.64 -23.49 -8.65
C GLY A 198 9.35 -23.37 -9.45
N ARG A 199 8.59 -22.29 -9.22
CA ARG A 199 7.29 -22.05 -9.89
C ARG A 199 7.43 -21.79 -11.39
N PHE A 200 8.45 -21.05 -11.81
CA PHE A 200 8.63 -20.62 -13.21
C PHE A 200 9.76 -21.36 -13.95
N GLY A 201 10.22 -22.49 -13.40
CA GLY A 201 11.16 -23.39 -14.08
C GLY A 201 12.58 -22.84 -14.21
N ALA A 202 13.01 -21.98 -13.31
CA ALA A 202 14.37 -21.49 -13.21
C ALA A 202 15.20 -22.33 -12.22
N LYS A 203 16.53 -22.25 -12.35
CA LYS A 203 17.49 -22.91 -11.49
C LYS A 203 18.43 -21.88 -10.88
N ILE A 204 18.51 -21.83 -9.57
CA ILE A 204 19.59 -21.15 -8.86
C ILE A 204 20.81 -22.05 -8.97
N VAL A 205 21.79 -21.62 -9.78
CA VAL A 205 23.01 -22.42 -10.06
C VAL A 205 23.99 -22.36 -8.92
N GLU A 206 24.01 -21.21 -8.24
CA GLU A 206 24.82 -20.97 -7.05
C GLU A 206 24.17 -19.87 -6.21
N GLU A 207 24.30 -19.95 -4.89
CA GLU A 207 23.90 -18.91 -3.96
C GLU A 207 25.12 -18.45 -3.14
N LYS A 208 25.32 -17.15 -3.05
CA LYS A 208 26.45 -16.56 -2.35
C LYS A 208 25.96 -15.57 -1.30
N PRO A 209 26.18 -15.86 -0.02
CA PRO A 209 25.93 -14.89 1.03
C PRO A 209 26.98 -13.78 0.95
N TRP A 210 26.50 -12.55 1.02
CA TRP A 210 27.37 -11.39 1.20
C TRP A 210 27.51 -11.13 2.70
N THR A 211 28.68 -11.40 3.26
CA THR A 211 29.01 -11.05 4.64
C THR A 211 29.64 -9.67 4.66
N PHE A 212 29.01 -8.78 5.45
CA PHE A 212 29.45 -7.39 5.50
C PHE A 212 30.53 -7.20 6.58
N ASP A 213 31.75 -6.88 6.15
CA ASP A 213 32.84 -6.43 7.01
C ASP A 213 33.12 -4.95 6.74
N ASN A 214 33.33 -4.16 7.80
CA ASN A 214 33.63 -2.74 7.69
C ASN A 214 34.87 -2.44 6.81
N ASP A 215 35.83 -3.35 6.75
CA ASP A 215 37.01 -3.22 5.90
C ASP A 215 36.69 -3.51 4.41
N GLN A 216 35.68 -4.29 4.12
CA GLN A 216 35.28 -4.64 2.75
C GLN A 216 34.56 -3.51 2.00
N ARG A 217 34.04 -2.49 2.70
CA ARG A 217 33.42 -1.32 2.05
C ARG A 217 34.34 -0.65 1.03
N ARG A 218 35.64 -0.63 1.29
CA ARG A 218 36.64 0.01 0.41
C ARG A 218 36.98 -0.84 -0.81
N SER A 219 36.83 -2.15 -0.71
CA SER A 219 37.18 -3.11 -1.76
C SER A 219 35.96 -3.69 -2.49
N ALA A 220 34.73 -3.53 -1.95
CA ALA A 220 33.51 -4.12 -2.50
C ALA A 220 33.39 -3.91 -4.03
N GLN A 221 33.61 -2.70 -4.52
CA GLN A 221 33.55 -2.42 -5.94
C GLN A 221 34.61 -3.17 -6.76
N ALA A 222 35.80 -3.38 -6.22
CA ALA A 222 36.89 -4.11 -6.88
C ALA A 222 36.71 -5.63 -6.79
N GLU A 223 36.06 -6.12 -5.74
CA GLU A 223 35.89 -7.55 -5.48
C GLU A 223 34.64 -8.15 -6.15
N MET A 224 33.65 -7.34 -6.50
CA MET A 224 32.40 -7.81 -7.11
C MET A 224 32.59 -8.71 -8.34
N PRO A 225 33.49 -8.42 -9.30
CA PRO A 225 33.71 -9.32 -10.40
C PRO A 225 34.17 -10.72 -9.95
N LEU A 226 35.11 -10.80 -9.03
CA LEU A 226 35.60 -12.09 -8.53
C LEU A 226 34.55 -12.77 -7.64
N PHE A 227 33.83 -12.02 -6.81
CA PHE A 227 32.77 -12.55 -5.98
C PHE A 227 31.65 -13.17 -6.81
N THR A 228 31.29 -12.57 -7.95
CA THR A 228 30.28 -13.07 -8.88
C THR A 228 30.78 -14.14 -9.85
N GLN A 229 32.06 -14.57 -9.73
CA GLN A 229 32.57 -15.72 -10.48
C GLN A 229 31.89 -17.02 -10.00
N ALA A 230 31.10 -17.63 -10.84
CA ALA A 230 30.30 -18.82 -10.56
C ALA A 230 30.19 -19.67 -11.83
N SER A 231 29.53 -20.84 -11.71
CA SER A 231 29.07 -21.58 -12.89
C SER A 231 28.27 -20.65 -13.81
N GLU A 232 28.21 -20.96 -15.11
CA GLU A 232 27.54 -20.10 -16.07
C GLU A 232 26.08 -19.79 -15.67
N TYR A 233 25.75 -18.51 -15.56
CA TYR A 233 24.43 -17.99 -15.22
C TYR A 233 23.94 -16.99 -16.27
N ASP A 234 22.62 -16.78 -16.33
CA ASP A 234 21.97 -15.83 -17.26
C ASP A 234 21.74 -14.46 -16.61
N VAL A 235 21.54 -14.42 -15.30
CA VAL A 235 21.24 -13.22 -14.51
C VAL A 235 21.80 -13.37 -13.10
N VAL A 236 22.22 -12.27 -12.51
CA VAL A 236 22.51 -12.17 -11.07
C VAL A 236 21.27 -11.62 -10.37
N LEU A 237 20.73 -12.38 -9.41
CA LEU A 237 19.67 -11.92 -8.53
C LEU A 237 20.25 -11.44 -7.21
N VAL A 238 19.73 -10.33 -6.73
CA VAL A 238 20.18 -9.67 -5.50
C VAL A 238 19.04 -9.61 -4.50
N ALA A 239 19.29 -10.10 -3.31
CA ALA A 239 18.43 -9.95 -2.14
C ALA A 239 19.18 -9.10 -1.09
N ASP A 240 19.01 -7.79 -1.18
CA ASP A 240 19.61 -6.76 -0.33
C ASP A 240 18.59 -5.63 -0.13
N GLU A 241 17.58 -5.88 0.71
CA GLU A 241 16.50 -4.91 0.97
C GLU A 241 16.99 -3.69 1.77
N ARG A 242 18.08 -3.86 2.51
CA ARG A 242 18.67 -2.76 3.27
C ARG A 242 19.57 -1.85 2.43
N GLY A 243 20.08 -2.34 1.30
CA GLY A 243 21.01 -1.59 0.45
C GLY A 243 22.43 -1.56 0.98
N ASP A 244 22.91 -2.67 1.53
CA ASP A 244 24.26 -2.77 2.13
C ASP A 244 25.36 -3.00 1.11
N PHE A 245 25.06 -3.63 -0.04
CA PHE A 245 26.06 -4.00 -1.04
C PHE A 245 25.54 -4.04 -2.47
N GLY A 246 24.25 -4.25 -2.67
CA GLY A 246 23.69 -4.60 -3.96
C GLY A 246 23.92 -3.54 -5.05
N GLU A 247 24.06 -2.27 -4.69
CA GLU A 247 24.35 -1.18 -5.63
C GLU A 247 25.75 -1.28 -6.29
N TYR A 248 26.64 -2.13 -5.78
CA TYR A 248 27.95 -2.39 -6.41
C TYR A 248 27.88 -3.46 -7.50
N LEU A 249 26.82 -4.26 -7.58
CA LEU A 249 26.68 -5.36 -8.54
C LEU A 249 26.37 -4.92 -9.97
N PRO A 250 25.47 -3.95 -10.22
CA PRO A 250 25.16 -3.52 -11.57
C PRO A 250 26.42 -3.09 -12.34
N TYR A 251 26.61 -3.64 -13.53
CA TYR A 251 27.76 -3.41 -14.44
C TYR A 251 29.11 -3.92 -13.92
N ASN A 252 29.15 -4.66 -12.81
CA ASN A 252 30.39 -5.09 -12.16
C ASN A 252 30.40 -6.60 -11.84
N THR A 253 29.79 -7.40 -12.70
CA THR A 253 29.71 -8.86 -12.58
C THR A 253 30.79 -9.56 -13.40
N TRP A 254 31.18 -10.78 -12.99
CA TRP A 254 32.18 -11.60 -13.71
C TRP A 254 31.82 -11.82 -15.18
N TYR A 255 30.62 -12.29 -15.44
CA TYR A 255 30.07 -12.32 -16.78
C TYR A 255 29.26 -11.04 -17.03
N PRO A 256 29.24 -10.48 -18.26
CA PRO A 256 28.42 -9.33 -18.60
C PRO A 256 26.93 -9.72 -18.65
N ARG A 257 26.36 -9.95 -17.49
CA ARG A 257 24.96 -10.40 -17.31
C ARG A 257 24.14 -9.32 -16.60
N PRO A 258 22.82 -9.30 -16.85
CA PRO A 258 21.92 -8.41 -16.10
C PRO A 258 21.97 -8.70 -14.59
N VAL A 259 21.75 -7.64 -13.82
CA VAL A 259 21.47 -7.70 -12.39
C VAL A 259 20.02 -7.36 -12.18
N ALA A 260 19.34 -8.13 -11.32
CA ALA A 260 17.92 -7.94 -11.00
C ALA A 260 17.62 -8.29 -9.54
N GLY A 261 16.44 -7.97 -9.05
CA GLY A 261 16.05 -8.19 -7.65
C GLY A 261 15.87 -6.87 -6.92
N THR A 262 16.51 -6.70 -5.79
CA THR A 262 16.46 -5.44 -5.03
C THR A 262 17.20 -4.30 -5.73
N GLN A 263 18.16 -4.62 -6.61
CA GLN A 263 18.91 -3.66 -7.42
C GLN A 263 18.93 -4.09 -8.90
N GLY A 264 19.28 -3.15 -9.77
CA GLY A 264 19.31 -3.36 -11.22
C GLY A 264 17.90 -3.31 -11.83
N LEU A 265 17.38 -4.41 -12.33
CA LEU A 265 15.97 -4.56 -12.74
C LEU A 265 15.13 -4.92 -11.52
N THR A 266 14.39 -3.94 -10.99
CA THR A 266 13.70 -4.05 -9.71
C THR A 266 12.18 -4.15 -9.89
N PRO A 267 11.50 -5.17 -9.33
CA PRO A 267 10.06 -5.20 -9.21
C PRO A 267 9.60 -4.28 -8.07
N THR A 268 8.58 -3.45 -8.30
CA THR A 268 8.12 -2.48 -7.29
C THR A 268 6.62 -2.25 -7.35
N GLY A 269 6.06 -1.76 -6.25
CA GLY A 269 4.66 -1.34 -6.18
C GLY A 269 4.38 -0.07 -7.00
N TRP A 270 5.33 0.86 -7.07
CA TRP A 270 5.22 2.10 -7.84
C TRP A 270 6.59 2.68 -8.17
N HIS A 271 6.67 3.33 -9.33
CA HIS A 271 7.90 4.04 -9.73
C HIS A 271 7.58 5.24 -10.62
N LYS A 272 8.43 6.26 -10.55
CA LYS A 272 8.31 7.50 -11.33
C LYS A 272 8.31 7.32 -12.86
N THR A 273 8.85 6.22 -13.34
CA THR A 273 8.90 5.91 -14.78
C THR A 273 7.61 5.29 -15.31
N VAL A 274 6.61 5.04 -14.46
CA VAL A 274 5.27 4.64 -14.90
C VAL A 274 4.51 5.90 -15.31
N GLU A 275 4.28 6.08 -16.61
CA GLU A 275 3.69 7.30 -17.17
C GLU A 275 2.31 7.10 -17.80
N THR A 276 1.96 5.83 -18.11
CA THR A 276 0.72 5.48 -18.80
C THR A 276 -0.49 5.44 -17.86
N TYR A 277 -1.70 5.36 -18.44
CA TYR A 277 -2.97 5.17 -17.72
C TYR A 277 -3.27 6.26 -16.66
N GLY A 278 -2.76 7.48 -16.84
CA GLY A 278 -2.94 8.56 -15.88
C GLY A 278 -1.90 8.60 -14.74
N ALA A 279 -0.93 7.69 -14.73
CA ALA A 279 0.11 7.65 -13.70
C ALA A 279 0.95 8.95 -13.67
N ALA A 280 1.24 9.54 -14.85
CA ALA A 280 1.96 10.82 -14.91
C ALA A 280 1.21 11.96 -14.19
N GLN A 281 -0.14 11.99 -14.27
CA GLN A 281 -0.94 12.99 -13.56
C GLN A 281 -0.93 12.77 -12.05
N LEU A 282 -1.03 11.51 -11.60
CA LEU A 282 -0.89 11.18 -10.17
C LEU A 282 0.48 11.62 -9.66
N GLN A 283 1.53 11.26 -10.40
CA GLN A 283 2.91 11.59 -10.06
C GLN A 283 3.16 13.11 -9.94
N LYS A 284 2.62 13.91 -10.88
CA LYS A 284 2.72 15.37 -10.83
C LYS A 284 2.00 15.99 -9.64
N ARG A 285 0.80 15.48 -9.29
CA ARG A 285 0.09 15.93 -8.10
C ARG A 285 0.85 15.59 -6.81
N PHE A 286 1.43 14.39 -6.78
CA PHE A 286 2.27 13.97 -5.66
C PHE A 286 3.53 14.84 -5.52
N GLU A 287 4.23 15.08 -6.62
CA GLU A 287 5.43 15.94 -6.64
C GLU A 287 5.11 17.38 -6.19
N ALA A 288 3.97 17.91 -6.61
CA ALA A 288 3.53 19.24 -6.18
C ALA A 288 3.24 19.30 -4.66
N LEU A 289 2.78 18.19 -4.06
CA LEU A 289 2.51 18.11 -2.62
C LEU A 289 3.78 17.84 -1.80
N ALA A 290 4.62 16.90 -2.26
CA ALA A 290 5.71 16.32 -1.47
C ALA A 290 7.10 16.87 -1.84
N GLY A 291 7.26 17.55 -2.97
CA GLY A 291 8.56 18.03 -3.49
C GLY A 291 9.49 16.90 -3.95
N ARG A 292 8.99 15.68 -4.08
CA ARG A 292 9.73 14.47 -4.46
C ARG A 292 8.86 13.51 -5.26
N TRP A 293 9.46 12.49 -5.83
CA TRP A 293 8.74 11.42 -6.52
C TRP A 293 8.02 10.48 -5.54
N MET A 294 6.85 9.99 -5.95
CA MET A 294 6.09 8.95 -5.25
C MET A 294 6.84 7.62 -5.30
N ASN A 295 7.00 6.97 -4.17
CA ASN A 295 7.50 5.61 -4.06
C ASN A 295 6.37 4.58 -3.84
N ASP A 296 6.72 3.32 -3.65
CA ASP A 296 5.75 2.23 -3.47
C ASP A 296 4.95 2.32 -2.17
N ARG A 297 5.55 2.79 -1.07
CA ARG A 297 4.84 3.02 0.22
C ARG A 297 3.87 4.19 0.12
N ASP A 298 4.25 5.26 -0.60
CA ASP A 298 3.34 6.37 -0.87
C ASP A 298 2.13 5.91 -1.69
N PHE A 299 2.37 5.10 -2.73
CA PHE A 299 1.28 4.54 -3.53
C PHE A 299 0.42 3.59 -2.70
N ALA A 300 1.02 2.73 -1.86
CA ALA A 300 0.29 1.81 -1.00
C ALA A 300 -0.61 2.54 0.00
N ALA A 301 -0.13 3.62 0.60
CA ALA A 301 -0.93 4.46 1.49
C ALA A 301 -2.01 5.24 0.73
N TRP A 302 -1.67 5.77 -0.46
CA TRP A 302 -2.63 6.46 -1.32
C TRP A 302 -3.79 5.53 -1.72
N ILE A 303 -3.50 4.33 -2.21
CA ILE A 303 -4.55 3.39 -2.65
C ILE A 303 -5.36 2.84 -1.47
N ALA A 304 -4.77 2.71 -0.27
CA ALA A 304 -5.49 2.33 0.95
C ALA A 304 -6.58 3.36 1.30
N VAL A 305 -6.23 4.64 1.36
CA VAL A 305 -7.20 5.73 1.60
C VAL A 305 -8.23 5.80 0.47
N ARG A 306 -7.82 5.63 -0.80
CA ARG A 306 -8.74 5.60 -1.95
C ARG A 306 -9.70 4.42 -1.89
N SER A 307 -9.26 3.26 -1.36
CA SER A 307 -10.13 2.09 -1.14
C SER A 307 -11.22 2.41 -0.12
N ILE A 308 -10.84 3.03 1.00
CA ILE A 308 -11.80 3.50 2.01
C ILE A 308 -12.80 4.47 1.38
N ALA A 309 -12.31 5.52 0.70
CA ALA A 309 -13.17 6.54 0.11
C ALA A 309 -14.13 5.99 -0.96
N SER A 310 -13.65 5.05 -1.79
CA SER A 310 -14.47 4.37 -2.79
C SER A 310 -15.57 3.50 -2.15
N ALA A 311 -15.23 2.80 -1.07
CA ALA A 311 -16.20 2.00 -0.32
C ALA A 311 -17.23 2.88 0.38
N VAL A 312 -16.81 3.95 1.07
CA VAL A 312 -17.70 4.92 1.71
C VAL A 312 -18.68 5.54 0.71
N THR A 313 -18.19 5.92 -0.46
CA THR A 313 -19.03 6.49 -1.52
C THR A 313 -20.16 5.54 -1.95
N ARG A 314 -19.88 4.23 -2.02
CA ARG A 314 -20.88 3.21 -2.37
C ARG A 314 -21.83 2.88 -1.22
N LEU A 315 -21.28 2.70 -0.03
CA LEU A 315 -22.03 2.32 1.17
C LEU A 315 -22.80 3.48 1.80
N LYS A 316 -22.38 4.72 1.55
CA LYS A 316 -22.86 5.93 2.22
C LYS A 316 -22.74 5.84 3.76
N ASN A 317 -21.77 5.11 4.24
CA ASN A 317 -21.39 5.02 5.64
C ASN A 317 -19.89 4.72 5.78
N ALA A 318 -19.34 4.91 6.98
CA ALA A 318 -17.92 4.69 7.31
C ALA A 318 -17.69 3.52 8.26
N ASP A 319 -18.64 2.57 8.32
CA ASP A 319 -18.50 1.37 9.16
C ASP A 319 -17.36 0.47 8.66
N ALA A 320 -16.39 0.18 9.54
CA ALA A 320 -15.18 -0.54 9.19
C ALA A 320 -15.47 -1.98 8.70
N ARG A 321 -16.48 -2.64 9.27
CA ARG A 321 -16.86 -4.01 8.89
C ARG A 321 -17.56 -4.02 7.53
N ALA A 322 -18.43 -3.06 7.28
CA ALA A 322 -19.10 -2.92 5.98
C ALA A 322 -18.09 -2.59 4.86
N ILE A 323 -17.14 -1.67 5.14
CA ILE A 323 -16.05 -1.35 4.21
C ILE A 323 -15.20 -2.58 3.89
N ARG A 324 -14.81 -3.37 4.92
CA ARG A 324 -14.09 -4.62 4.73
C ARG A 324 -14.83 -5.60 3.84
N THR A 325 -16.12 -5.82 4.12
CA THR A 325 -16.95 -6.73 3.34
C THR A 325 -17.00 -6.33 1.87
N LEU A 326 -17.23 -5.05 1.60
CA LEU A 326 -17.26 -4.53 0.23
C LEU A 326 -15.87 -4.60 -0.44
N ALA A 327 -14.78 -4.29 0.30
CA ALA A 327 -13.43 -4.35 -0.24
C ALA A 327 -13.02 -5.75 -0.70
N LEU A 328 -13.48 -6.79 0.01
CA LEU A 328 -13.21 -8.19 -0.32
C LEU A 328 -14.16 -8.77 -1.39
N SER A 329 -15.17 -8.02 -1.82
CA SER A 329 -16.09 -8.43 -2.87
C SER A 329 -15.60 -8.00 -4.26
N ALA A 330 -16.21 -8.56 -5.29
CA ALA A 330 -15.99 -8.13 -6.68
C ALA A 330 -16.58 -6.75 -7.00
N ASP A 331 -17.40 -6.20 -6.09
CA ASP A 331 -18.18 -4.98 -6.34
C ASP A 331 -17.40 -3.69 -6.10
N LEU A 332 -16.15 -3.76 -5.62
CA LEU A 332 -15.27 -2.60 -5.43
C LEU A 332 -14.06 -2.63 -6.36
N PRO A 333 -14.23 -2.42 -7.67
CA PRO A 333 -13.09 -2.24 -8.56
C PRO A 333 -12.42 -0.87 -8.29
N LEU A 334 -11.12 -0.89 -8.08
CA LEU A 334 -10.34 0.30 -7.76
C LEU A 334 -9.51 0.75 -8.96
N ASP A 335 -9.45 2.06 -9.18
CA ASP A 335 -8.56 2.66 -10.15
C ASP A 335 -7.22 3.05 -9.47
N GLY A 336 -6.14 2.40 -9.89
CA GLY A 336 -4.79 2.63 -9.37
C GLY A 336 -3.80 3.18 -10.40
N PHE A 337 -4.27 3.70 -11.55
CA PHE A 337 -3.41 4.21 -12.63
C PHE A 337 -2.38 3.20 -13.15
N LYS A 338 -2.70 1.91 -13.09
CA LYS A 338 -1.82 0.81 -13.50
C LYS A 338 -2.34 0.03 -14.73
N GLY A 339 -3.33 0.58 -15.45
CA GLY A 339 -3.90 -0.01 -16.66
C GLY A 339 -4.85 -1.18 -16.43
N ARG A 340 -5.03 -1.61 -15.19
CA ARG A 340 -5.98 -2.67 -14.80
C ARG A 340 -6.75 -2.24 -13.56
N LYS A 341 -7.97 -2.74 -13.41
CA LYS A 341 -8.73 -2.57 -12.17
C LYS A 341 -8.06 -3.37 -11.05
N LEU A 342 -7.90 -2.72 -9.91
CA LEU A 342 -7.37 -3.35 -8.70
C LEU A 342 -8.52 -3.86 -7.85
N SER A 343 -8.29 -4.92 -7.07
CA SER A 343 -9.26 -5.47 -6.12
C SER A 343 -8.52 -6.21 -5.01
N TYR A 344 -9.15 -6.38 -3.85
CA TYR A 344 -8.57 -7.19 -2.79
C TYR A 344 -8.92 -8.67 -2.96
N ARG A 345 -8.00 -9.55 -2.59
CA ARG A 345 -8.24 -10.99 -2.49
C ARG A 345 -9.07 -11.28 -1.26
N ASP A 346 -10.05 -12.13 -1.41
CA ASP A 346 -10.96 -12.54 -0.33
C ASP A 346 -10.40 -13.67 0.54
N TRP A 347 -9.22 -14.20 0.24
CA TRP A 347 -8.57 -15.28 1.00
C TRP A 347 -7.35 -14.85 1.82
N ASP A 348 -6.75 -13.70 1.52
CA ASP A 348 -5.56 -13.19 2.23
C ASP A 348 -5.54 -11.66 2.40
N GLY A 349 -6.54 -10.96 1.87
CA GLY A 349 -6.64 -9.49 1.95
C GLY A 349 -5.60 -8.72 1.13
N GLN A 350 -4.84 -9.37 0.25
CA GLN A 350 -3.83 -8.72 -0.59
C GLN A 350 -4.48 -7.99 -1.77
N LEU A 351 -4.07 -6.76 -2.01
CA LEU A 351 -4.45 -6.00 -3.20
C LEU A 351 -3.82 -6.63 -4.45
N ARG A 352 -4.67 -7.07 -5.40
CA ARG A 352 -4.27 -7.46 -6.74
C ARG A 352 -3.85 -6.22 -7.51
N GLN A 353 -2.63 -6.20 -7.98
CA GLN A 353 -2.09 -5.06 -8.73
C GLN A 353 -0.99 -5.51 -9.69
N PRO A 354 -0.87 -4.87 -10.87
CA PRO A 354 0.30 -5.05 -11.73
C PRO A 354 1.56 -4.58 -11.02
N ILE A 355 2.66 -5.29 -11.26
CA ILE A 355 3.98 -5.00 -10.70
C ILE A 355 4.89 -4.48 -11.81
N PRO A 356 5.25 -3.19 -11.80
CA PRO A 356 6.26 -2.63 -12.68
C PRO A 356 7.63 -3.26 -12.43
N LEU A 357 8.33 -3.57 -13.50
CA LEU A 357 9.75 -3.95 -13.49
C LEU A 357 10.54 -2.78 -14.03
N VAL A 358 11.33 -2.17 -13.20
CA VAL A 358 11.95 -0.88 -13.49
C VAL A 358 13.46 -0.91 -13.36
N HIS A 359 14.10 -0.09 -14.16
CA HIS A 359 15.44 0.42 -13.93
C HIS A 359 15.31 1.87 -13.39
N PRO A 360 16.27 2.45 -12.69
CA PRO A 360 16.15 3.80 -12.13
C PRO A 360 15.67 4.90 -13.09
N ARG A 361 15.81 4.68 -14.41
CA ARG A 361 15.41 5.66 -15.45
C ARG A 361 14.40 5.14 -16.46
N ALA A 362 13.91 3.91 -16.34
CA ALA A 362 13.02 3.32 -17.33
C ALA A 362 12.07 2.29 -16.73
N LEU A 363 10.82 2.28 -17.20
CA LEU A 363 9.94 1.14 -17.10
C LEU A 363 10.35 0.12 -18.18
N VAL A 364 10.77 -1.07 -17.74
CA VAL A 364 11.21 -2.13 -18.65
C VAL A 364 10.05 -3.02 -19.06
N SER A 365 9.21 -3.41 -18.10
CA SER A 365 8.03 -4.25 -18.32
C SER A 365 7.05 -4.10 -17.16
N THR A 366 5.90 -4.74 -17.26
CA THR A 366 4.92 -4.83 -16.16
C THR A 366 4.38 -6.26 -16.11
N SER A 367 4.44 -6.89 -14.93
CA SER A 367 3.88 -8.23 -14.72
C SER A 367 2.47 -8.13 -14.11
N PRO A 368 1.60 -9.14 -14.38
CA PRO A 368 1.91 -10.43 -15.00
C PRO A 368 2.24 -10.31 -16.48
N GLN A 369 3.18 -11.16 -16.93
CA GLN A 369 3.58 -11.24 -18.33
C GLN A 369 2.53 -12.01 -19.14
N GLU A 370 2.46 -11.77 -20.45
CA GLU A 370 1.51 -12.39 -21.37
C GLU A 370 1.64 -13.91 -21.25
N GLY A 371 1.84 -14.80 -21.26
CA GLY A 371 1.92 -16.25 -21.10
C GLY A 371 1.70 -16.78 -19.67
N PHE A 372 1.57 -15.88 -18.71
CA PHE A 372 1.45 -16.23 -17.28
C PHE A 372 0.17 -15.68 -16.62
N LEU A 373 -0.80 -15.26 -17.42
CA LEU A 373 -2.06 -14.74 -16.89
C LEU A 373 -2.84 -15.85 -16.19
N HIS A 374 -3.36 -15.56 -15.01
CA HIS A 374 -4.20 -16.50 -14.29
C HIS A 374 -5.59 -16.59 -14.94
N PRO A 375 -6.18 -17.80 -15.09
CA PRO A 375 -7.42 -17.99 -15.86
C PRO A 375 -8.66 -17.32 -15.24
N VAL A 376 -8.69 -17.10 -13.93
CA VAL A 376 -9.83 -16.48 -13.22
C VAL A 376 -9.63 -14.99 -13.06
N SER A 377 -8.48 -14.59 -12.54
CA SER A 377 -8.09 -13.19 -12.38
C SER A 377 -6.63 -13.05 -12.79
N GLU A 378 -6.37 -12.34 -13.88
CA GLU A 378 -5.03 -12.21 -14.46
C GLU A 378 -3.93 -11.90 -13.45
N LEU A 379 -4.26 -11.11 -12.42
CA LEU A 379 -3.33 -10.67 -11.37
C LEU A 379 -3.06 -11.73 -10.28
N ASP A 380 -3.82 -12.82 -10.23
CA ASP A 380 -3.62 -13.89 -9.24
C ASP A 380 -2.45 -14.83 -9.57
N SER A 381 -1.81 -14.63 -10.72
CA SER A 381 -0.54 -15.29 -11.05
C SER A 381 0.66 -14.74 -10.27
N LEU A 382 0.50 -13.66 -9.51
CA LEU A 382 1.55 -13.04 -8.69
C LEU A 382 1.30 -13.28 -7.21
N GLY A 383 2.28 -13.84 -6.51
CA GLY A 383 2.18 -14.20 -5.09
C GLY A 383 1.44 -15.51 -4.85
N PHE A 384 0.81 -15.65 -3.69
CA PHE A 384 0.11 -16.88 -3.31
C PHE A 384 -1.32 -16.89 -3.88
N ASP A 385 -1.61 -17.88 -4.69
CA ASP A 385 -2.97 -18.12 -5.17
C ASP A 385 -3.85 -18.75 -4.07
N ARG A 386 -5.18 -18.74 -4.26
CA ARG A 386 -6.14 -19.30 -3.30
C ARG A 386 -5.80 -20.73 -2.84
N PRO A 387 -5.43 -21.69 -3.71
CA PRO A 387 -5.04 -23.04 -3.27
C PRO A 387 -3.74 -23.08 -2.48
N GLU A 388 -2.87 -22.08 -2.63
CA GLU A 388 -1.59 -21.99 -1.91
C GLU A 388 -1.70 -21.25 -0.57
N SER A 389 -2.85 -20.59 -0.32
CA SER A 389 -3.04 -19.77 0.87
C SER A 389 -3.14 -20.62 2.14
N THR A 390 -2.32 -20.29 3.12
CA THR A 390 -2.37 -20.86 4.49
C THR A 390 -3.17 -19.96 5.45
N CYS A 391 -3.66 -18.80 4.98
CA CYS A 391 -4.47 -17.91 5.79
C CYS A 391 -5.87 -18.49 6.04
N ARG A 392 -6.29 -18.51 7.31
CA ARG A 392 -7.60 -19.03 7.73
C ARG A 392 -8.56 -17.98 8.25
N GLN A 393 -8.10 -16.72 8.40
CA GLN A 393 -8.88 -15.63 8.99
C GLN A 393 -9.81 -14.93 7.98
N PHE A 394 -9.62 -15.21 6.69
CA PHE A 394 -10.44 -14.71 5.59
C PHE A 394 -11.44 -15.76 5.07
N ALA A 395 -11.42 -16.99 5.60
CA ALA A 395 -12.41 -17.97 5.24
C ALA A 395 -13.81 -17.39 5.48
N ALA A 396 -14.63 -17.39 4.44
CA ALA A 396 -16.01 -16.91 4.52
C ALA A 396 -16.72 -17.68 5.66
N ALA A 397 -17.35 -16.96 6.56
CA ALA A 397 -18.46 -17.53 7.33
C ALA A 397 -19.51 -17.92 6.27
N HIS A 398 -19.59 -19.21 5.97
CA HIS A 398 -20.63 -19.81 5.12
C HIS A 398 -21.98 -19.68 5.81
#